data_f7a8f3e8d2ec7433100eb36829cba68f
#
_entry.id   f7a8f3e8d2ec7433100eb36829cba68f
#
_cell.length_a   1.000
_cell.length_b   1.000
_cell.length_c   1.000
_cell.angle_alpha   90.00
_cell.angle_beta   90.00
_cell.angle_gamma   90.00
#
_symmetry.space_group_name_H-M   'P 1'
#
loop_
_entity.id
_entity.type
_entity.pdbx_description
1 polymer ?
#
loop_
_entity_poly.entity_id
_entity_poly.type
_entity_poly.pdbx_seq_one_letter_code
_entity_poly.pdbx_strand_id
1 'polypeptide(L)'
;EEILANQALAEGKDAPIESVAMDEFHFFSDSDRGWAWQVPLLALPNVQFLLMSATLGDVDQIAGLIERQTGKDVSRIIDAPRPVPLSYEYALTSLEGTVELALRKGEGPLYIVHFSQDAALSSASALASYGVATKEQREAVKEAMKGARFTTAFGKTLKRLLGCGVGVHHAGMLPRYRLLVEKLAQQGVLPVICGTDTLGVGINVPIHTV
;
A
#
# COMPACT_ATOMS: atom_id res chain seq x y z
N GLU A 1 -15.58 -0.48 -5.22
CA GLU A 1 -16.50 -0.37 -4.10
C GLU A 1 -17.63 0.62 -4.38
N GLU A 2 -17.32 1.83 -4.87
CA GLU A 2 -18.33 2.88 -5.16
C GLU A 2 -19.39 2.46 -6.18
N ILE A 3 -19.02 1.68 -7.19
CA ILE A 3 -19.97 1.16 -8.19
C ILE A 3 -21.00 0.26 -7.50
N LEU A 4 -20.56 -0.65 -6.64
CA LEU A 4 -21.43 -1.54 -5.89
C LEU A 4 -22.33 -0.75 -4.92
N ALA A 5 -21.78 0.25 -4.23
CA ALA A 5 -22.56 1.09 -3.32
C ALA A 5 -23.65 1.85 -4.06
N ASN A 6 -23.35 2.43 -5.22
CA ASN A 6 -24.34 3.12 -6.05
C ASN A 6 -25.41 2.17 -6.59
N GLN A 7 -25.04 0.96 -7.01
CA GLN A 7 -25.99 -0.06 -7.44
C GLN A 7 -26.88 -0.49 -6.27
N ALA A 8 -26.31 -0.73 -5.09
CA ALA A 8 -27.07 -1.09 -3.89
C ALA A 8 -28.06 0.01 -3.48
N LEU A 9 -27.70 1.29 -3.63
CA LEU A 9 -28.64 2.40 -3.40
C LEU A 9 -29.77 2.46 -4.42
N ALA A 10 -29.48 2.14 -5.68
CA ALA A 10 -30.45 2.23 -6.77
C ALA A 10 -31.45 1.06 -6.77
N GLU A 11 -30.99 -0.14 -6.49
CA GLU A 11 -31.77 -1.39 -6.65
C GLU A 11 -32.18 -2.02 -5.31
N GLY A 12 -31.47 -1.71 -4.23
CA GLY A 12 -31.74 -2.20 -2.88
C GLY A 12 -31.80 -3.73 -2.79
N LYS A 13 -32.75 -4.22 -2.01
CA LYS A 13 -32.96 -5.67 -1.78
C LYS A 13 -33.28 -6.50 -3.04
N ASP A 14 -33.68 -5.84 -4.11
CA ASP A 14 -34.07 -6.48 -5.38
C ASP A 14 -32.89 -6.53 -6.37
N ALA A 15 -31.70 -6.05 -5.97
CA ALA A 15 -30.50 -6.15 -6.77
C ALA A 15 -30.18 -7.62 -7.12
N PRO A 16 -29.83 -7.93 -8.38
CA PRO A 16 -29.50 -9.28 -8.81
C PRO A 16 -28.10 -9.70 -8.35
N ILE A 17 -27.84 -9.59 -7.04
CA ILE A 17 -26.56 -9.87 -6.39
C ILE A 17 -26.77 -10.98 -5.36
N GLU A 18 -26.08 -12.09 -5.51
CA GLU A 18 -26.17 -13.23 -4.58
C GLU A 18 -25.10 -13.17 -3.49
N SER A 19 -23.89 -12.73 -3.86
CA SER A 19 -22.76 -12.64 -2.93
C SER A 19 -21.86 -11.45 -3.23
N VAL A 20 -21.23 -10.92 -2.20
CA VAL A 20 -20.30 -9.80 -2.27
C VAL A 20 -19.04 -10.12 -1.46
N ALA A 21 -17.88 -10.04 -2.09
CA ALA A 21 -16.59 -10.04 -1.40
C ALA A 21 -16.06 -8.62 -1.29
N MET A 22 -15.75 -8.18 -0.08
CA MET A 22 -15.17 -6.87 0.21
C MET A 22 -13.76 -7.07 0.77
N ASP A 23 -12.77 -6.67 0.03
CA ASP A 23 -11.39 -6.60 0.50
C ASP A 23 -11.13 -5.27 1.17
N GLU A 24 -10.04 -5.20 1.97
CA GLU A 24 -9.65 -4.00 2.74
C GLU A 24 -10.82 -3.41 3.56
N PHE A 25 -11.60 -4.29 4.19
CA PHE A 25 -12.81 -3.91 4.90
C PHE A 25 -12.57 -2.94 6.06
N HIS A 26 -11.33 -2.75 6.52
CA HIS A 26 -10.97 -1.72 7.51
C HIS A 26 -11.33 -0.30 7.05
N PHE A 27 -11.45 -0.03 5.74
CA PHE A 27 -11.97 1.23 5.23
C PHE A 27 -13.44 1.52 5.58
N PHE A 28 -14.16 0.53 6.09
CA PHE A 28 -15.52 0.73 6.61
C PHE A 28 -15.60 1.90 7.61
N SER A 29 -14.56 2.13 8.40
CA SER A 29 -14.48 3.20 9.40
C SER A 29 -13.86 4.51 8.88
N ASP A 30 -13.48 4.57 7.59
CA ASP A 30 -12.91 5.76 6.98
C ASP A 30 -13.96 6.86 6.82
N SER A 31 -13.64 8.11 7.25
CA SER A 31 -14.59 9.24 7.24
C SER A 31 -15.03 9.66 5.84
N ASP A 32 -14.15 9.49 4.85
CA ASP A 32 -14.40 9.97 3.49
C ASP A 32 -14.88 8.87 2.55
N ARG A 33 -14.32 7.66 2.71
CA ARG A 33 -14.55 6.53 1.80
C ARG A 33 -15.42 5.42 2.38
N GLY A 34 -15.62 5.39 3.70
CA GLY A 34 -16.29 4.28 4.41
C GLY A 34 -17.70 3.99 3.92
N TRP A 35 -18.39 4.98 3.37
CA TRP A 35 -19.73 4.81 2.81
C TRP A 35 -19.79 3.73 1.72
N ALA A 36 -18.73 3.57 0.94
CA ALA A 36 -18.67 2.58 -0.14
C ALA A 36 -18.68 1.12 0.39
N TRP A 37 -18.22 0.90 1.62
CA TRP A 37 -18.31 -0.38 2.34
C TRP A 37 -19.58 -0.50 3.17
N GLN A 38 -20.07 0.62 3.75
CA GLN A 38 -21.24 0.63 4.61
C GLN A 38 -22.55 0.42 3.83
N VAL A 39 -22.72 1.14 2.72
CA VAL A 39 -23.96 1.14 1.94
C VAL A 39 -24.37 -0.26 1.46
N PRO A 40 -23.52 -1.09 0.86
CA PRO A 40 -23.91 -2.43 0.45
C PRO A 40 -24.38 -3.30 1.64
N LEU A 41 -23.72 -3.20 2.80
CA LEU A 41 -24.13 -3.94 3.98
C LEU A 41 -25.53 -3.55 4.48
N LEU A 42 -25.90 -2.28 4.35
CA LEU A 42 -27.19 -1.76 4.79
C LEU A 42 -28.30 -2.00 3.75
N ALA A 43 -28.00 -1.86 2.46
CA ALA A 43 -28.97 -1.90 1.39
C ALA A 43 -29.25 -3.30 0.85
N LEU A 44 -28.34 -4.28 1.07
CA LEU A 44 -28.41 -5.63 0.53
C LEU A 44 -28.57 -6.71 1.63
N PRO A 45 -29.66 -6.74 2.40
CA PRO A 45 -29.80 -7.65 3.54
C PRO A 45 -29.84 -9.14 3.16
N ASN A 46 -30.21 -9.46 1.92
CA ASN A 46 -30.34 -10.84 1.44
C ASN A 46 -29.05 -11.43 0.88
N VAL A 47 -28.01 -10.60 0.69
CA VAL A 47 -26.76 -10.99 0.07
C VAL A 47 -25.84 -11.69 1.08
N GLN A 48 -25.03 -12.64 0.61
CA GLN A 48 -23.96 -13.22 1.41
C GLN A 48 -22.70 -12.37 1.26
N PHE A 49 -22.13 -11.97 2.41
CA PHE A 49 -20.92 -11.15 2.45
C PHE A 49 -19.70 -11.98 2.86
N LEU A 50 -18.57 -11.76 2.17
CA LEU A 50 -17.23 -12.14 2.58
C LEU A 50 -16.45 -10.87 2.84
N LEU A 51 -16.13 -10.58 4.10
CA LEU A 51 -15.41 -9.39 4.52
C LEU A 51 -13.97 -9.77 4.86
N MET A 52 -13.01 -9.16 4.19
CA MET A 52 -11.59 -9.46 4.35
C MET A 52 -10.84 -8.20 4.78
N SER A 53 -10.00 -8.33 5.80
CA SER A 53 -9.16 -7.22 6.27
C SER A 53 -7.95 -7.77 7.03
N ALA A 54 -6.79 -7.12 6.82
CA ALA A 54 -5.59 -7.42 7.59
C ALA A 54 -5.61 -6.81 8.99
N THR A 55 -6.36 -5.71 9.18
CA THR A 55 -6.38 -4.89 10.39
C THR A 55 -7.80 -4.43 10.69
N LEU A 56 -8.62 -5.30 11.23
CA LEU A 56 -9.95 -4.94 11.70
C LEU A 56 -9.92 -4.90 13.23
N GLY A 57 -10.49 -3.82 13.82
CA GLY A 57 -10.55 -3.68 15.27
C GLY A 57 -11.49 -4.69 15.94
N ASP A 58 -12.53 -4.24 16.61
CA ASP A 58 -13.50 -5.11 17.30
C ASP A 58 -14.40 -5.85 16.29
N VAL A 59 -13.98 -7.06 15.93
CA VAL A 59 -14.70 -7.95 15.00
C VAL A 59 -16.07 -8.34 15.56
N ASP A 60 -16.20 -8.49 16.88
CA ASP A 60 -17.45 -8.94 17.50
C ASP A 60 -18.54 -7.88 17.38
N GLN A 61 -18.19 -6.62 17.53
CA GLN A 61 -19.13 -5.52 17.34
C GLN A 61 -19.66 -5.47 15.89
N ILE A 62 -18.76 -5.61 14.91
CA ILE A 62 -19.14 -5.59 13.49
C ILE A 62 -19.98 -6.81 13.14
N ALA A 63 -19.58 -8.00 13.59
CA ALA A 63 -20.34 -9.22 13.39
C ALA A 63 -21.76 -9.11 13.93
N GLY A 64 -21.91 -8.64 15.17
CA GLY A 64 -23.22 -8.43 15.76
C GLY A 64 -24.10 -7.39 15.04
N LEU A 65 -23.49 -6.36 14.42
CA LEU A 65 -24.23 -5.44 13.55
C LEU A 65 -24.74 -6.13 12.29
N ILE A 66 -23.91 -6.93 11.65
CA ILE A 66 -24.24 -7.66 10.42
C ILE A 66 -25.33 -8.72 10.69
N GLU A 67 -25.21 -9.47 11.78
CA GLU A 67 -26.23 -10.47 12.19
C GLU A 67 -27.59 -9.80 12.41
N ARG A 68 -27.63 -8.66 13.10
CA ARG A 68 -28.89 -7.92 13.29
C ARG A 68 -29.47 -7.38 11.99
N GLN A 69 -28.62 -6.90 11.08
CA GLN A 69 -29.05 -6.29 9.82
C GLN A 69 -29.52 -7.33 8.79
N THR A 70 -28.86 -8.46 8.72
CA THR A 70 -29.12 -9.49 7.70
C THR A 70 -29.99 -10.64 8.20
N GLY A 71 -30.07 -10.84 9.50
CA GLY A 71 -30.69 -12.02 10.10
C GLY A 71 -29.93 -13.32 9.86
N LYS A 72 -28.68 -13.25 9.42
CA LYS A 72 -27.82 -14.39 9.09
C LYS A 72 -26.68 -14.52 10.11
N ASP A 73 -26.27 -15.75 10.37
CA ASP A 73 -25.12 -16.03 11.22
C ASP A 73 -23.80 -15.56 10.58
N VAL A 74 -22.90 -15.03 11.40
CA VAL A 74 -21.56 -14.58 10.96
C VAL A 74 -20.50 -15.58 11.42
N SER A 75 -19.83 -16.22 10.47
CA SER A 75 -18.62 -17.02 10.73
C SER A 75 -17.40 -16.13 10.80
N ARG A 76 -16.60 -16.27 11.87
CA ARG A 76 -15.39 -15.47 12.12
C ARG A 76 -14.16 -16.32 11.92
N ILE A 77 -13.27 -15.89 11.03
CA ILE A 77 -11.97 -16.52 10.77
C ILE A 77 -10.90 -15.49 11.12
N ILE A 78 -10.48 -15.45 12.38
CA ILE A 78 -9.58 -14.42 12.93
C ILE A 78 -8.22 -14.97 13.36
N ASP A 79 -8.08 -16.29 13.48
CA ASP A 79 -6.88 -16.94 14.01
C ASP A 79 -5.98 -17.54 12.91
N ALA A 80 -6.07 -17.03 11.67
CA ALA A 80 -5.21 -17.51 10.60
C ALA A 80 -3.73 -17.16 10.91
N PRO A 81 -2.82 -18.15 10.95
CA PRO A 81 -1.42 -17.89 11.21
C PRO A 81 -0.83 -17.01 10.10
N ARG A 82 -0.09 -15.98 10.48
CA ARG A 82 0.62 -15.14 9.51
C ARG A 82 1.77 -15.94 8.90
N PRO A 83 1.83 -16.12 7.56
CA PRO A 83 2.94 -16.83 6.92
C PRO A 83 4.26 -16.07 7.04
N VAL A 84 4.20 -14.73 7.17
CA VAL A 84 5.36 -13.87 7.40
C VAL A 84 5.21 -13.21 8.77
N PRO A 85 6.13 -13.46 9.72
CA PRO A 85 6.08 -12.82 11.03
C PRO A 85 6.31 -11.31 10.90
N LEU A 86 5.62 -10.53 11.75
CA LEU A 86 5.84 -9.10 11.90
C LEU A 86 6.55 -8.84 13.23
N SER A 87 7.60 -8.01 13.18
CA SER A 87 8.24 -7.43 14.36
C SER A 87 8.20 -5.91 14.27
N TYR A 88 8.16 -5.26 15.42
CA TYR A 88 8.12 -3.81 15.52
C TYR A 88 9.30 -3.32 16.34
N GLU A 89 10.01 -2.31 15.83
CA GLU A 89 11.13 -1.69 16.54
C GLU A 89 10.93 -0.16 16.54
N TYR A 90 11.18 0.47 17.68
CA TYR A 90 11.21 1.92 17.79
C TYR A 90 12.65 2.40 17.77
N ALA A 91 13.08 3.03 16.66
CA ALA A 91 14.42 3.55 16.48
C ALA A 91 14.56 4.95 17.11
N LEU A 92 15.62 5.16 17.88
CA LEU A 92 15.97 6.47 18.48
C LEU A 92 17.05 7.22 17.66
N THR A 93 17.53 6.61 16.59
CA THR A 93 18.53 7.20 15.67
C THR A 93 17.86 8.05 14.60
N SER A 94 18.64 8.86 13.88
CA SER A 94 18.13 9.58 12.71
C SER A 94 17.62 8.59 11.64
N LEU A 95 16.75 9.05 10.75
CA LEU A 95 16.22 8.23 9.66
C LEU A 95 17.36 7.62 8.83
N GLU A 96 18.35 8.44 8.46
CA GLU A 96 19.50 8.00 7.65
C GLU A 96 20.32 6.93 8.37
N GLY A 97 20.56 7.12 9.67
CA GLY A 97 21.28 6.15 10.50
C GLY A 97 20.52 4.83 10.64
N THR A 98 19.18 4.91 10.80
CA THR A 98 18.32 3.73 10.86
C THR A 98 18.33 2.97 9.53
N VAL A 99 18.20 3.67 8.41
CA VAL A 99 18.26 3.07 7.06
C VAL A 99 19.61 2.41 6.82
N GLU A 100 20.71 3.07 7.15
CA GLU A 100 22.05 2.51 6.99
C GLU A 100 22.21 1.22 7.81
N LEU A 101 21.76 1.23 9.07
CA LEU A 101 21.83 0.06 9.95
C LEU A 101 21.00 -1.11 9.41
N ALA A 102 19.76 -0.85 8.99
CA ALA A 102 18.88 -1.87 8.42
C ALA A 102 19.48 -2.49 7.14
N LEU A 103 20.02 -1.68 6.24
CA LEU A 103 20.68 -2.18 5.03
C LEU A 103 21.92 -3.02 5.35
N ARG A 104 22.72 -2.64 6.34
CA ARG A 104 23.88 -3.43 6.80
C ARG A 104 23.48 -4.78 7.42
N LYS A 105 22.32 -4.85 8.06
CA LYS A 105 21.75 -6.09 8.60
C LYS A 105 21.10 -6.99 7.51
N GLY A 106 20.98 -6.49 6.27
CA GLY A 106 20.30 -7.22 5.19
C GLY A 106 18.77 -7.13 5.26
N GLU A 107 18.23 -6.14 5.95
CA GLU A 107 16.80 -5.91 6.15
C GLU A 107 16.16 -5.06 5.03
N GLY A 108 16.83 -4.93 3.90
CA GLY A 108 16.29 -4.29 2.69
C GLY A 108 15.57 -5.28 1.78
N PRO A 109 14.73 -4.79 0.83
CA PRO A 109 14.41 -3.38 0.57
C PRO A 109 13.59 -2.71 1.67
N LEU A 110 13.83 -1.41 1.87
CA LEU A 110 13.07 -0.60 2.83
C LEU A 110 12.05 0.30 2.12
N TYR A 111 10.87 0.41 2.69
CA TYR A 111 9.87 1.39 2.32
C TYR A 111 9.65 2.41 3.43
N ILE A 112 9.94 3.68 3.16
CA ILE A 112 9.82 4.76 4.13
C ILE A 112 8.54 5.54 3.84
N VAL A 113 7.57 5.41 4.73
CA VAL A 113 6.25 6.04 4.60
C VAL A 113 6.28 7.46 5.14
N HIS A 114 5.78 8.39 4.35
CA HIS A 114 5.65 9.80 4.70
C HIS A 114 4.21 10.28 4.58
N PHE A 115 3.83 11.25 5.39
CA PHE A 115 2.50 11.86 5.34
C PHE A 115 2.29 12.78 4.12
N SER A 116 3.37 13.23 3.48
CA SER A 116 3.28 14.11 2.31
C SER A 116 4.28 13.72 1.21
N GLN A 117 3.93 14.10 -0.02
CA GLN A 117 4.77 13.89 -1.20
C GLN A 117 6.09 14.68 -1.09
N ASP A 118 6.04 15.88 -0.54
CA ASP A 118 7.23 16.74 -0.37
C ASP A 118 8.19 16.14 0.67
N ALA A 119 7.67 15.60 1.77
CA ALA A 119 8.50 14.91 2.76
C ALA A 119 9.16 13.67 2.17
N ALA A 120 8.42 12.88 1.38
CA ALA A 120 8.97 11.71 0.67
C ALA A 120 10.11 12.10 -0.28
N LEU A 121 9.93 13.16 -1.06
CA LEU A 121 10.94 13.64 -2.01
C LEU A 121 12.18 14.21 -1.28
N SER A 122 11.97 14.94 -0.18
CA SER A 122 13.04 15.49 0.64
C SER A 122 13.89 14.39 1.28
N SER A 123 13.26 13.39 1.90
CA SER A 123 13.95 12.22 2.47
C SER A 123 14.69 11.42 1.41
N ALA A 124 14.07 11.17 0.24
CA ALA A 124 14.72 10.50 -0.86
C ALA A 124 15.97 11.25 -1.34
N SER A 125 15.92 12.59 -1.36
CA SER A 125 17.05 13.43 -1.76
C SER A 125 18.19 13.40 -0.75
N ALA A 126 17.88 13.37 0.55
CA ALA A 126 18.85 13.19 1.61
C ALA A 126 19.52 11.81 1.50
N LEU A 127 18.75 10.74 1.45
CA LEU A 127 19.23 9.35 1.37
C LEU A 127 20.07 9.07 0.11
N ALA A 128 19.78 9.72 -1.01
CA ALA A 128 20.58 9.59 -2.22
C ALA A 128 22.05 10.02 -2.03
N SER A 129 22.32 10.88 -1.05
CA SER A 129 23.68 11.35 -0.72
C SER A 129 24.46 10.36 0.15
N TYR A 130 23.79 9.40 0.79
CA TYR A 130 24.42 8.41 1.68
C TYR A 130 24.93 7.15 0.97
N GLY A 131 24.66 6.99 -0.33
CA GLY A 131 25.18 5.85 -1.08
C GLY A 131 24.55 4.51 -0.68
N VAL A 132 23.22 4.48 -0.51
CA VAL A 132 22.44 3.32 -0.04
C VAL A 132 22.46 2.11 -0.97
N ALA A 133 22.82 2.26 -2.24
CA ALA A 133 22.81 1.18 -3.23
C ALA A 133 24.21 0.66 -3.56
N THR A 134 24.33 -0.64 -3.77
CA THR A 134 25.53 -1.27 -4.28
C THR A 134 25.80 -0.87 -5.74
N LYS A 135 27.02 -1.15 -6.23
CA LYS A 135 27.37 -0.90 -7.63
C LYS A 135 26.47 -1.70 -8.58
N GLU A 136 26.25 -2.96 -8.25
CA GLU A 136 25.41 -3.89 -9.02
C GLU A 136 23.95 -3.40 -9.11
N GLN A 137 23.38 -2.94 -7.99
CA GLN A 137 22.04 -2.37 -7.97
C GLN A 137 21.94 -1.12 -8.85
N ARG A 138 22.91 -0.21 -8.76
CA ARG A 138 22.94 0.99 -9.61
C ARG A 138 23.05 0.67 -11.10
N GLU A 139 23.85 -0.33 -11.47
CA GLU A 139 23.95 -0.76 -12.87
C GLU A 139 22.63 -1.42 -13.34
N ALA A 140 22.00 -2.26 -12.52
CA ALA A 140 20.68 -2.84 -12.82
C ALA A 140 19.60 -1.77 -13.04
N VAL A 141 19.57 -0.74 -12.16
CA VAL A 141 18.66 0.40 -12.33
C VAL A 141 18.94 1.17 -13.61
N LYS A 142 20.20 1.44 -13.95
CA LYS A 142 20.57 2.12 -15.21
C LYS A 142 20.10 1.33 -16.42
N GLU A 143 20.28 0.01 -16.40
CA GLU A 143 19.84 -0.86 -17.50
C GLU A 143 18.32 -0.81 -17.66
N ALA A 144 17.58 -0.94 -16.55
CA ALA A 144 16.11 -0.89 -16.56
C ALA A 144 15.54 0.49 -16.95
N MET A 145 16.31 1.56 -16.75
CA MET A 145 15.94 2.91 -17.21
C MET A 145 16.21 3.18 -18.69
N LYS A 146 16.88 2.26 -19.42
CA LYS A 146 17.12 2.43 -20.86
C LYS A 146 15.79 2.56 -21.60
N GLY A 147 15.67 3.61 -22.42
CA GLY A 147 14.45 3.92 -23.16
C GLY A 147 13.39 4.71 -22.37
N ALA A 148 13.53 4.86 -21.06
CA ALA A 148 12.60 5.68 -20.27
C ALA A 148 12.83 7.19 -20.52
N ARG A 149 11.72 7.93 -20.74
CA ARG A 149 11.77 9.37 -21.02
C ARG A 149 11.41 10.18 -19.77
N PHE A 150 12.36 10.98 -19.29
CA PHE A 150 12.22 11.86 -18.13
C PHE A 150 12.14 13.32 -18.60
N THR A 151 10.95 13.75 -19.02
CA THR A 151 10.74 15.05 -19.68
C THR A 151 10.36 16.18 -18.74
N THR A 152 9.84 15.87 -17.54
CA THR A 152 9.42 16.87 -16.55
C THR A 152 10.55 17.19 -15.57
N ALA A 153 10.43 18.32 -14.84
CA ALA A 153 11.36 18.68 -13.76
C ALA A 153 11.43 17.56 -12.71
N PHE A 154 10.28 17.08 -12.24
CA PHE A 154 10.20 15.93 -11.33
C PHE A 154 10.84 14.68 -11.94
N GLY A 155 10.58 14.39 -13.22
CA GLY A 155 11.18 13.24 -13.90
C GLY A 155 12.71 13.29 -13.91
N LYS A 156 13.32 14.45 -14.12
CA LYS A 156 14.79 14.62 -14.04
C LYS A 156 15.31 14.35 -12.63
N THR A 157 14.60 14.82 -11.60
CA THR A 157 14.91 14.54 -10.19
C THR A 157 14.79 13.06 -9.90
N LEU A 158 13.69 12.42 -10.30
CA LEU A 158 13.46 10.98 -10.12
C LEU A 158 14.57 10.16 -10.80
N LYS A 159 14.97 10.50 -12.03
CA LYS A 159 16.09 9.82 -12.73
C LYS A 159 17.38 9.85 -11.91
N ARG A 160 17.71 11.00 -11.30
CA ARG A 160 18.89 11.14 -10.43
C ARG A 160 18.77 10.25 -9.20
N LEU A 161 17.63 10.29 -8.50
CA LEU A 161 17.38 9.50 -7.30
C LEU A 161 17.46 7.99 -7.59
N LEU A 162 16.79 7.52 -8.64
CA LEU A 162 16.86 6.13 -9.09
C LEU A 162 18.31 5.71 -9.38
N GLY A 163 19.11 6.57 -10.04
CA GLY A 163 20.52 6.32 -10.28
C GLY A 163 21.36 6.17 -9.02
N CYS A 164 20.88 6.69 -7.87
CA CYS A 164 21.46 6.48 -6.54
C CYS A 164 20.85 5.29 -5.80
N GLY A 165 19.89 4.57 -6.39
CA GLY A 165 19.20 3.43 -5.78
C GLY A 165 18.03 3.83 -4.87
N VAL A 166 17.57 5.07 -4.94
CA VAL A 166 16.45 5.56 -4.14
C VAL A 166 15.23 5.78 -5.03
N GLY A 167 14.15 5.06 -4.74
CA GLY A 167 12.85 5.24 -5.38
C GLY A 167 12.01 6.32 -4.69
N VAL A 168 11.07 6.90 -5.43
CA VAL A 168 10.00 7.74 -4.88
C VAL A 168 8.68 7.24 -5.42
N HIS A 169 7.66 7.07 -4.56
CA HIS A 169 6.35 6.58 -4.97
C HIS A 169 5.22 7.32 -4.25
N HIS A 170 4.33 7.95 -5.01
CA HIS A 170 3.11 8.58 -4.50
C HIS A 170 2.08 8.82 -5.61
N ALA A 171 0.82 9.05 -5.24
CA ALA A 171 -0.30 9.20 -6.19
C ALA A 171 -0.14 10.38 -7.17
N GLY A 172 0.56 11.45 -6.77
CA GLY A 172 0.81 12.62 -7.62
C GLY A 172 1.83 12.41 -8.75
N MET A 173 2.43 11.22 -8.87
CA MET A 173 3.36 10.92 -9.95
C MET A 173 2.63 10.65 -11.26
N LEU A 174 3.26 10.99 -12.38
CA LEU A 174 2.79 10.51 -13.68
C LEU A 174 2.78 9.00 -13.73
N PRO A 175 1.73 8.35 -14.28
CA PRO A 175 1.59 6.89 -14.29
C PRO A 175 2.84 6.17 -14.81
N ARG A 176 3.47 6.67 -15.87
CA ARG A 176 4.69 6.08 -16.43
C ARG A 176 5.88 6.04 -15.46
N TYR A 177 6.00 7.05 -14.58
CA TYR A 177 7.07 7.09 -13.57
C TYR A 177 6.75 6.17 -12.41
N ARG A 178 5.50 6.12 -12.01
CA ARG A 178 5.01 5.23 -10.97
C ARG A 178 5.24 3.77 -11.36
N LEU A 179 4.79 3.36 -12.55
CA LEU A 179 5.00 2.02 -13.10
C LEU A 179 6.49 1.64 -13.21
N LEU A 180 7.36 2.60 -13.55
CA LEU A 180 8.80 2.35 -13.59
C LEU A 180 9.35 2.06 -12.19
N VAL A 181 8.99 2.84 -11.18
CA VAL A 181 9.41 2.61 -9.79
C VAL A 181 8.87 1.28 -9.27
N GLU A 182 7.61 0.98 -9.51
CA GLU A 182 6.97 -0.30 -9.16
C GLU A 182 7.71 -1.49 -9.78
N LYS A 183 8.04 -1.42 -11.07
CA LYS A 183 8.82 -2.46 -11.76
C LYS A 183 10.21 -2.65 -11.16
N LEU A 184 10.92 -1.56 -10.87
CA LEU A 184 12.23 -1.62 -10.22
C LEU A 184 12.15 -2.19 -8.80
N ALA A 185 11.11 -1.83 -8.07
CA ALA A 185 10.82 -2.34 -6.73
C ALA A 185 10.52 -3.84 -6.77
N GLN A 186 9.67 -4.30 -7.69
CA GLN A 186 9.36 -5.72 -7.91
C GLN A 186 10.61 -6.55 -8.26
N GLN A 187 11.57 -5.96 -8.97
CA GLN A 187 12.85 -6.59 -9.29
C GLN A 187 13.84 -6.61 -8.11
N GLY A 188 13.51 -5.97 -6.98
CA GLY A 188 14.37 -5.90 -5.79
C GLY A 188 15.66 -5.08 -6.01
N VAL A 189 15.72 -4.23 -7.05
CA VAL A 189 16.92 -3.45 -7.36
C VAL A 189 16.98 -2.09 -6.66
N LEU A 190 15.89 -1.67 -6.00
CA LEU A 190 15.84 -0.46 -5.18
C LEU A 190 15.97 -0.83 -3.71
N PRO A 191 17.11 -0.57 -3.05
CA PRO A 191 17.26 -0.84 -1.62
C PRO A 191 16.38 0.05 -0.74
N VAL A 192 16.00 1.23 -1.21
CA VAL A 192 15.19 2.18 -0.46
C VAL A 192 14.16 2.84 -1.38
N ILE A 193 12.94 2.94 -0.89
CA ILE A 193 11.85 3.67 -1.55
C ILE A 193 11.21 4.59 -0.52
N CYS A 194 11.10 5.87 -0.83
CA CYS A 194 10.35 6.85 -0.03
C CYS A 194 9.01 7.12 -0.69
N GLY A 195 7.93 7.10 0.07
CA GLY A 195 6.62 7.35 -0.52
C GLY A 195 5.55 7.68 0.50
N THR A 196 4.33 7.80 0.01
CA THR A 196 3.14 7.81 0.86
C THR A 196 2.57 6.39 0.96
N ASP A 197 1.45 6.19 1.59
CA ASP A 197 0.80 4.88 1.78
C ASP A 197 0.43 4.12 0.49
N THR A 198 0.65 4.71 -0.68
CA THR A 198 0.17 4.21 -1.97
C THR A 198 0.91 2.99 -2.53
N LEU A 199 2.16 2.71 -2.15
CA LEU A 199 2.91 1.56 -2.68
C LEU A 199 2.46 0.23 -2.06
N GLY A 200 1.97 0.27 -0.82
CA GLY A 200 1.51 -0.92 -0.09
C GLY A 200 0.15 -1.46 -0.54
N VAL A 201 -0.61 -0.70 -1.33
CA VAL A 201 -1.99 -1.04 -1.71
C VAL A 201 -2.02 -1.56 -3.14
N GLY A 202 -2.36 -2.83 -3.31
CA GLY A 202 -2.60 -3.46 -4.62
C GLY A 202 -1.35 -3.76 -5.46
N ILE A 203 -0.14 -3.60 -4.92
CA ILE A 203 1.11 -3.87 -5.63
C ILE A 203 1.95 -4.87 -4.82
N ASN A 204 2.23 -6.01 -5.41
CA ASN A 204 3.12 -6.99 -4.81
C ASN A 204 4.58 -6.57 -5.01
N VAL A 205 5.19 -6.00 -3.98
CA VAL A 205 6.59 -5.58 -3.95
C VAL A 205 7.30 -6.30 -2.80
N PRO A 206 8.48 -6.87 -3.00
CA PRO A 206 9.23 -7.57 -1.96
C PRO A 206 9.87 -6.59 -0.97
N ILE A 207 9.05 -5.83 -0.23
CA ILE A 207 9.52 -4.96 0.85
C ILE A 207 9.78 -5.82 2.10
N HIS A 208 10.96 -5.66 2.67
CA HIS A 208 11.34 -6.37 3.90
C HIS A 208 11.00 -5.54 5.15
N THR A 209 11.27 -4.24 5.09
CA THR A 209 11.11 -3.33 6.23
C THR A 209 10.32 -2.07 5.84
N VAL A 210 9.40 -1.64 6.68
CA VAL A 210 8.61 -0.41 6.53
C VAL A 210 8.85 0.50 7.73
#